data_0add49dae090060ccf34b624c361cbb8
#
_entry.id   0add49dae090060ccf34b624c361cbb8
#
_cell.length_a   1.000
_cell.length_b   1.000
_cell.length_c   1.000
_cell.angle_alpha   90.00
_cell.angle_beta   90.00
_cell.angle_gamma   90.00
#
_symmetry.space_group_name_H-M   'P 1'
#
loop_
_entity.id
_entity.type
_entity.pdbx_description
1 polymer ?
#
loop_
_entity_poly.entity_id
_entity_poly.type
_entity_poly.pdbx_seq_one_letter_code
_entity_poly.pdbx_strand_id
1 'polypeptide(L)'
;MKAKTMIEIETNTGNTISIKTMEFAGGERHIVVDTTADLEKSGIALPEFLIVRARIASSNDLMDLMLACNALKAEYNTPLKLEIPYFPYARQDRVCAPGQAFSLNVMTNMVRSIVPKKIAVWDVHSHETVTRLWAINLTPGLMIRSILDAKIRDRLTDMLHYDNLVVVCPDHGAEKRCHDVAELINADMITCIKERDPTNGRIIRHDVPDVDLTGKTAFIIDDICDGGATFIGIAQQLKKLGATKVVLWVTHGIFSKGIDVLTSSGIDWICTTNSRPVENHPAVHVIPFHYDFEDQRIICDAENDLIENAA
;
A
#
# COMPACT_ATOMS: atom_id res chain seq x y z
N MET A 1 9.62 -13.86 -16.17
CA MET A 1 9.62 -12.66 -15.30
C MET A 1 10.68 -12.83 -14.23
N LYS A 2 11.65 -11.91 -14.09
CA LYS A 2 12.53 -11.90 -12.91
C LYS A 2 11.65 -11.63 -11.68
N ALA A 3 11.77 -12.45 -10.65
CA ALA A 3 11.09 -12.19 -9.38
C ALA A 3 11.51 -10.79 -8.91
N LYS A 4 10.54 -9.88 -8.78
CA LYS A 4 10.80 -8.52 -8.30
C LYS A 4 11.33 -8.64 -6.88
N THR A 5 12.51 -8.08 -6.62
CA THR A 5 13.14 -8.14 -5.30
C THR A 5 12.21 -7.49 -4.28
N MET A 6 11.90 -8.21 -3.19
CA MET A 6 11.01 -7.71 -2.12
C MET A 6 11.68 -6.62 -1.27
N ILE A 7 13.01 -6.54 -1.30
CA ILE A 7 13.81 -5.53 -0.61
C ILE A 7 14.67 -4.82 -1.65
N GLU A 8 14.56 -3.50 -1.68
CA GLU A 8 15.36 -2.59 -2.50
C GLU A 8 16.19 -1.72 -1.56
N ILE A 9 17.47 -1.55 -1.84
CA ILE A 9 18.39 -0.75 -1.03
C ILE A 9 19.01 0.31 -1.92
N GLU A 10 18.91 1.55 -1.49
CA GLU A 10 19.38 2.71 -2.24
C GLU A 10 20.23 3.61 -1.36
N THR A 11 21.29 4.19 -1.91
CA THR A 11 22.09 5.23 -1.27
C THR A 11 21.38 6.59 -1.36
N ASN A 12 21.79 7.54 -0.54
CA ASN A 12 21.31 8.94 -0.63
C ASN A 12 21.61 9.63 -1.98
N THR A 13 22.45 9.03 -2.81
CA THR A 13 22.79 9.53 -4.16
C THR A 13 22.09 8.76 -5.27
N GLY A 14 21.10 7.91 -4.95
CA GLY A 14 20.29 7.16 -5.90
C GLY A 14 20.94 5.89 -6.45
N ASN A 15 22.10 5.48 -5.93
CA ASN A 15 22.74 4.23 -6.37
C ASN A 15 22.13 3.02 -5.63
N THR A 16 21.93 1.92 -6.36
CA THR A 16 21.41 0.68 -5.78
C THR A 16 22.51 -0.15 -5.15
N ILE A 17 22.25 -0.70 -3.96
CA ILE A 17 23.07 -1.72 -3.32
C ILE A 17 22.42 -3.07 -3.58
N SER A 18 23.18 -4.01 -4.16
CA SER A 18 22.66 -5.34 -4.45
C SER A 18 22.48 -6.16 -3.17
N ILE A 19 21.47 -7.01 -3.19
CA ILE A 19 21.16 -7.94 -2.11
C ILE A 19 20.99 -9.35 -2.69
N LYS A 20 21.60 -10.33 -2.04
CA LYS A 20 21.42 -11.75 -2.34
C LYS A 20 20.76 -12.41 -1.15
N THR A 21 19.64 -13.08 -1.40
CA THR A 21 18.92 -13.87 -0.42
C THR A 21 19.10 -15.33 -0.69
N MET A 22 19.28 -16.13 0.33
CA MET A 22 19.33 -17.58 0.25
C MET A 22 18.65 -18.22 1.46
N GLU A 23 18.29 -19.48 1.30
CA GLU A 23 17.72 -20.29 2.36
C GLU A 23 18.56 -21.54 2.54
N PHE A 24 18.99 -21.81 3.76
CA PHE A 24 19.70 -23.03 4.10
C PHE A 24 18.74 -24.23 4.14
N ALA A 25 19.26 -25.43 4.04
CA ALA A 25 18.46 -26.66 4.05
C ALA A 25 17.57 -26.82 5.33
N GLY A 26 17.94 -26.18 6.40
CA GLY A 26 17.16 -26.11 7.64
C GLY A 26 16.02 -25.09 7.61
N GLY A 27 15.84 -24.32 6.51
CA GLY A 27 14.82 -23.29 6.38
C GLY A 27 15.22 -21.90 6.89
N GLU A 28 16.47 -21.74 7.35
CA GLU A 28 16.97 -20.45 7.82
C GLU A 28 17.32 -19.54 6.65
N ARG A 29 16.91 -18.27 6.77
CA ARG A 29 17.20 -17.24 5.77
C ARG A 29 18.61 -16.69 5.98
N HIS A 30 19.28 -16.33 4.88
CA HIS A 30 20.57 -15.66 4.90
C HIS A 30 20.62 -14.55 3.86
N ILE A 31 21.32 -13.46 4.19
CA ILE A 31 21.44 -12.26 3.37
C ILE A 31 22.91 -11.90 3.19
N VAL A 32 23.25 -11.53 1.97
CA VAL A 32 24.54 -10.90 1.63
C VAL A 32 24.22 -9.60 0.88
N VAL A 33 24.86 -8.51 1.28
CA VAL A 33 24.78 -7.20 0.60
C VAL A 33 26.12 -6.88 -0.05
N ASP A 34 26.13 -6.01 -1.06
CA ASP A 34 27.38 -5.46 -1.57
C ASP A 34 28.13 -4.73 -0.46
N THR A 35 29.46 -4.81 -0.48
CA THR A 35 30.32 -4.22 0.53
C THR A 35 30.74 -2.80 0.17
N THR A 36 31.30 -2.07 1.13
CA THR A 36 31.94 -0.77 0.89
C THR A 36 33.03 -0.85 -0.19
N ALA A 37 33.80 -1.95 -0.19
CA ALA A 37 34.81 -2.21 -1.20
C ALA A 37 34.21 -2.45 -2.61
N ASP A 38 33.00 -3.00 -2.70
CA ASP A 38 32.33 -3.18 -4.00
C ASP A 38 31.80 -1.84 -4.54
N LEU A 39 31.33 -0.95 -3.67
CA LEU A 39 30.95 0.43 -4.05
C LEU A 39 32.17 1.21 -4.54
N GLU A 40 33.29 1.16 -3.82
CA GLU A 40 34.54 1.83 -4.21
C GLU A 40 35.03 1.37 -5.58
N LYS A 41 35.04 0.05 -5.87
CA LYS A 41 35.39 -0.50 -7.18
C LYS A 41 34.46 0.00 -8.29
N SER A 42 33.20 0.27 -7.98
CA SER A 42 32.20 0.81 -8.90
C SER A 42 32.24 2.34 -9.02
N GLY A 43 33.16 3.01 -8.29
CA GLY A 43 33.26 4.48 -8.27
C GLY A 43 32.11 5.16 -7.52
N ILE A 44 31.41 4.43 -6.66
CA ILE A 44 30.30 4.96 -5.86
C ILE A 44 30.86 5.42 -4.51
N ALA A 45 30.58 6.68 -4.15
CA ALA A 45 30.96 7.23 -2.86
C ALA A 45 30.19 6.56 -1.71
N LEU A 46 30.82 6.49 -0.53
CA LEU A 46 30.15 5.97 0.67
C LEU A 46 28.91 6.81 1.01
N PRO A 47 27.78 6.17 1.29
CA PRO A 47 26.52 6.86 1.53
C PRO A 47 26.48 7.54 2.90
N GLU A 48 25.84 8.70 2.99
CA GLU A 48 25.53 9.37 4.28
C GLU A 48 24.38 8.67 5.03
N PHE A 49 23.48 8.04 4.30
CA PHE A 49 22.42 7.17 4.80
C PHE A 49 21.96 6.19 3.70
N LEU A 50 21.29 5.14 4.12
CA LEU A 50 20.69 4.16 3.23
C LEU A 50 19.18 4.15 3.35
N ILE A 51 18.50 3.99 2.22
CA ILE A 51 17.05 3.78 2.15
C ILE A 51 16.81 2.30 1.89
N VAL A 52 16.03 1.65 2.76
CA VAL A 52 15.61 0.26 2.62
C VAL A 52 14.10 0.25 2.38
N ARG A 53 13.68 -0.13 1.16
CA ARG A 53 12.27 -0.30 0.80
C ARG A 53 11.93 -1.78 0.86
N ALA A 54 10.97 -2.15 1.73
CA ALA A 54 10.59 -3.55 1.93
C ALA A 54 9.10 -3.77 1.67
N ARG A 55 8.80 -4.54 0.62
CA ARG A 55 7.43 -4.98 0.27
C ARG A 55 7.17 -6.35 0.88
N ILE A 56 6.70 -6.36 2.12
CA ILE A 56 6.55 -7.58 2.93
C ILE A 56 5.26 -8.31 2.56
N ALA A 57 5.37 -9.49 1.98
CA ALA A 57 4.25 -10.37 1.63
C ALA A 57 4.19 -11.63 2.49
N SER A 58 5.29 -12.01 3.15
CA SER A 58 5.43 -13.22 3.95
C SER A 58 6.29 -12.98 5.21
N SER A 59 6.31 -13.97 6.11
CA SER A 59 7.21 -13.95 7.28
C SER A 59 8.68 -14.05 6.88
N ASN A 60 9.00 -14.70 5.76
CA ASN A 60 10.36 -14.75 5.24
C ASN A 60 10.84 -13.38 4.79
N ASP A 61 9.99 -12.58 4.14
CA ASP A 61 10.35 -11.21 3.74
C ASP A 61 10.63 -10.32 4.96
N LEU A 62 9.90 -10.54 6.06
CA LEU A 62 10.16 -9.84 7.31
C LEU A 62 11.52 -10.23 7.90
N MET A 63 11.86 -11.52 7.88
CA MET A 63 13.16 -11.98 8.33
C MET A 63 14.28 -11.43 7.43
N ASP A 64 14.06 -11.43 6.10
CA ASP A 64 15.00 -10.86 5.13
C ASP A 64 15.24 -9.37 5.42
N LEU A 65 14.21 -8.58 5.73
CA LEU A 65 14.36 -7.18 6.14
C LEU A 65 15.24 -7.04 7.39
N MET A 66 15.00 -7.86 8.42
CA MET A 66 15.77 -7.81 9.66
C MET A 66 17.25 -8.13 9.42
N LEU A 67 17.53 -9.19 8.64
CA LEU A 67 18.88 -9.60 8.29
C LEU A 67 19.59 -8.58 7.40
N ALA A 68 18.89 -8.03 6.39
CA ALA A 68 19.44 -7.00 5.51
C ALA A 68 19.85 -5.76 6.32
N CYS A 69 18.96 -5.25 7.17
CA CYS A 69 19.27 -4.09 8.02
C CYS A 69 20.44 -4.36 8.97
N ASN A 70 20.58 -5.58 9.49
CA ASN A 70 21.72 -5.96 10.31
C ASN A 70 23.03 -5.94 9.52
N ALA A 71 23.04 -6.56 8.33
CA ALA A 71 24.20 -6.61 7.43
C ALA A 71 24.62 -5.18 7.00
N LEU A 72 23.67 -4.35 6.60
CA LEU A 72 23.92 -2.97 6.19
C LEU A 72 24.52 -2.13 7.31
N LYS A 73 24.02 -2.27 8.53
CA LYS A 73 24.57 -1.54 9.70
C LYS A 73 25.99 -1.98 10.02
N ALA A 74 26.27 -3.27 9.94
CA ALA A 74 27.62 -3.82 10.21
C ALA A 74 28.63 -3.36 9.16
N GLU A 75 28.22 -3.31 7.89
CA GLU A 75 29.11 -2.97 6.76
C GLU A 75 29.31 -1.46 6.60
N TYR A 76 28.22 -0.67 6.62
CA TYR A 76 28.28 0.75 6.26
C TYR A 76 28.38 1.69 7.46
N ASN A 77 27.93 1.25 8.65
CA ASN A 77 27.84 2.09 9.85
C ASN A 77 27.12 3.43 9.63
N THR A 78 26.13 3.46 8.71
CA THR A 78 25.35 4.63 8.35
C THR A 78 23.90 4.51 8.83
N PRO A 79 23.18 5.64 9.04
CA PRO A 79 21.78 5.62 9.38
C PRO A 79 20.93 4.94 8.31
N LEU A 80 19.93 4.14 8.72
CA LEU A 80 18.94 3.55 7.83
C LEU A 80 17.63 4.34 7.90
N LYS A 81 17.03 4.61 6.73
CA LYS A 81 15.64 5.07 6.57
C LYS A 81 14.85 3.90 5.98
N LEU A 82 13.72 3.56 6.59
CA LEU A 82 12.88 2.43 6.17
C LEU A 82 11.62 2.91 5.48
N GLU A 83 11.31 2.34 4.34
CA GLU A 83 10.00 2.43 3.71
C GLU A 83 9.37 1.04 3.69
N ILE A 84 8.27 0.88 4.43
CA ILE A 84 7.51 -0.37 4.52
C ILE A 84 6.09 -0.07 4.02
N PRO A 85 5.85 -0.14 2.69
CA PRO A 85 4.58 0.26 2.10
C PRO A 85 3.39 -0.44 2.75
N TYR A 86 3.33 -1.75 2.71
CA TYR A 86 2.35 -2.54 3.46
C TYR A 86 2.93 -2.94 4.81
N PHE A 87 2.38 -2.37 5.90
CA PHE A 87 2.81 -2.76 7.24
C PHE A 87 2.04 -4.01 7.69
N PRO A 88 2.70 -5.17 7.80
CA PRO A 88 2.02 -6.40 8.16
C PRO A 88 1.53 -6.37 9.62
N TYR A 89 0.51 -7.19 9.91
CA TYR A 89 -0.14 -7.29 11.23
C TYR A 89 -0.86 -6.01 11.71
N ALA A 90 -0.96 -4.94 10.92
CA ALA A 90 -1.69 -3.72 11.29
C ALA A 90 -3.19 -3.94 11.54
N ARG A 91 -3.77 -5.02 10.96
CA ARG A 91 -5.17 -5.45 11.20
C ARG A 91 -5.38 -6.15 12.55
N GLN A 92 -4.31 -6.49 13.27
CA GLN A 92 -4.32 -7.17 14.57
C GLN A 92 -3.78 -6.22 15.66
N ASP A 93 -4.45 -5.06 15.77
CA ASP A 93 -4.03 -3.91 16.57
C ASP A 93 -4.49 -3.97 18.05
N ARG A 94 -5.14 -5.05 18.43
CA ARG A 94 -5.64 -5.29 19.80
C ARG A 94 -5.88 -6.78 20.06
N VAL A 95 -5.98 -7.12 21.33
CA VAL A 95 -6.42 -8.45 21.77
C VAL A 95 -7.94 -8.48 21.78
N CYS A 96 -8.56 -9.26 20.91
CA CYS A 96 -10.02 -9.38 20.80
C CYS A 96 -10.61 -10.47 21.70
N ALA A 97 -9.81 -11.47 22.08
CA ALA A 97 -10.21 -12.55 22.98
C ALA A 97 -9.01 -13.07 23.80
N PRO A 98 -9.24 -13.63 24.99
CA PRO A 98 -8.18 -14.24 25.80
C PRO A 98 -7.36 -15.25 25.00
N GLY A 99 -6.04 -15.23 25.15
CA GLY A 99 -5.10 -16.12 24.47
C GLY A 99 -4.69 -15.70 23.06
N GLN A 100 -5.24 -14.62 22.52
CA GLN A 100 -4.80 -14.04 21.24
C GLN A 100 -3.54 -13.19 21.41
N ALA A 101 -2.67 -13.21 20.40
CA ALA A 101 -1.51 -12.33 20.35
C ALA A 101 -1.91 -10.89 19.97
N PHE A 102 -1.24 -9.91 20.55
CA PHE A 102 -1.24 -8.54 20.03
C PHE A 102 -0.14 -8.41 18.96
N SER A 103 -0.45 -8.88 17.76
CA SER A 103 0.56 -9.09 16.70
C SER A 103 1.19 -7.79 16.23
N LEU A 104 0.42 -6.69 16.14
CA LEU A 104 0.97 -5.37 15.80
C LEU A 104 2.06 -4.94 16.79
N ASN A 105 1.89 -5.20 18.10
CA ASN A 105 2.91 -4.87 19.10
C ASN A 105 4.20 -5.67 18.88
N VAL A 106 4.09 -6.95 18.52
CA VAL A 106 5.26 -7.78 18.19
C VAL A 106 5.99 -7.22 16.99
N MET A 107 5.25 -6.94 15.89
CA MET A 107 5.82 -6.41 14.65
C MET A 107 6.49 -5.05 14.85
N THR A 108 5.83 -4.12 15.54
CA THR A 108 6.41 -2.80 15.80
C THR A 108 7.69 -2.88 16.66
N ASN A 109 7.75 -3.78 17.63
CA ASN A 109 8.96 -4.00 18.43
C ASN A 109 10.12 -4.57 17.59
N MET A 110 9.84 -5.49 16.67
CA MET A 110 10.84 -6.00 15.72
C MET A 110 11.41 -4.87 14.86
N VAL A 111 10.56 -4.06 14.23
CA VAL A 111 11.01 -2.92 13.39
C VAL A 111 11.77 -1.89 14.22
N ARG A 112 11.34 -1.60 15.44
CA ARG A 112 12.07 -0.69 16.37
C ARG A 112 13.45 -1.19 16.73
N SER A 113 13.67 -2.51 16.81
CA SER A 113 15.00 -3.09 17.11
C SER A 113 16.03 -2.81 16.02
N ILE A 114 15.59 -2.50 14.79
CA ILE A 114 16.46 -1.99 13.71
C ILE A 114 17.04 -0.61 14.05
N VAL A 115 16.39 0.16 14.94
CA VAL A 115 16.76 1.56 15.27
C VAL A 115 16.90 2.42 14.00
N PRO A 116 15.87 2.50 13.15
CA PRO A 116 15.92 3.31 11.95
C PRO A 116 15.86 4.81 12.29
N LYS A 117 16.46 5.66 11.43
CA LYS A 117 16.44 7.11 11.58
C LYS A 117 15.06 7.70 11.23
N LYS A 118 14.40 7.15 10.22
CA LYS A 118 13.03 7.51 9.79
C LYS A 118 12.32 6.25 9.29
N ILE A 119 11.00 6.22 9.40
CA ILE A 119 10.15 5.17 8.87
C ILE A 119 9.02 5.82 8.09
N ALA A 120 8.77 5.35 6.86
CA ALA A 120 7.58 5.66 6.08
C ALA A 120 6.74 4.39 5.90
N VAL A 121 5.43 4.52 6.04
CA VAL A 121 4.43 3.46 5.83
C VAL A 121 3.29 4.03 4.98
N TRP A 122 2.55 3.18 4.30
CA TRP A 122 1.49 3.65 3.43
C TRP A 122 0.13 3.24 3.98
N ASP A 123 -0.77 4.20 4.09
CA ASP A 123 -2.19 4.02 4.43
C ASP A 123 -2.44 2.89 5.44
N VAL A 124 -1.78 2.97 6.57
CA VAL A 124 -1.84 1.90 7.58
C VAL A 124 -3.27 1.71 8.10
N HIS A 125 -3.66 0.46 8.24
CA HIS A 125 -4.97 0.08 8.75
C HIS A 125 -5.27 0.66 10.14
N SER A 126 -4.26 0.72 11.00
CA SER A 126 -4.38 1.24 12.37
C SER A 126 -3.38 2.36 12.63
N HIS A 127 -3.89 3.50 13.09
CA HIS A 127 -3.07 4.64 13.53
C HIS A 127 -2.10 4.29 14.67
N GLU A 128 -2.38 3.21 15.42
CA GLU A 128 -1.48 2.66 16.43
C GLU A 128 -0.09 2.34 15.86
N THR A 129 -0.01 1.92 14.59
CA THR A 129 1.26 1.70 13.87
C THR A 129 2.09 2.97 13.80
N VAL A 130 1.46 4.08 13.40
CA VAL A 130 2.11 5.39 13.29
C VAL A 130 2.64 5.85 14.65
N THR A 131 1.79 5.77 15.67
CA THR A 131 2.13 6.18 17.03
C THR A 131 3.30 5.39 17.61
N ARG A 132 3.30 4.06 17.44
CA ARG A 132 4.34 3.19 17.99
C ARG A 132 5.68 3.34 17.29
N LEU A 133 5.68 3.62 15.99
CA LEU A 133 6.89 3.71 15.18
C LEU A 133 7.36 5.14 14.94
N TRP A 134 6.55 6.14 15.27
CA TRP A 134 6.77 7.54 14.89
C TRP A 134 6.94 7.67 13.38
N ALA A 135 6.15 6.86 12.65
CA ALA A 135 6.25 6.72 11.22
C ALA A 135 5.52 7.85 10.48
N ILE A 136 6.01 8.17 9.28
CA ILE A 136 5.31 8.98 8.30
C ILE A 136 4.29 8.07 7.61
N ASN A 137 3.01 8.45 7.61
CA ASN A 137 1.95 7.69 6.94
C ASN A 137 1.54 8.37 5.64
N LEU A 138 1.71 7.69 4.52
CA LEU A 138 1.34 8.19 3.20
C LEU A 138 -0.11 7.76 2.91
N THR A 139 -1.03 8.70 3.02
CA THR A 139 -2.48 8.43 2.85
C THR A 139 -2.90 8.46 1.38
N PRO A 140 -4.06 7.88 1.00
CA PRO A 140 -4.59 7.94 -0.37
C PRO A 140 -4.71 9.37 -0.91
N GLY A 141 -5.13 10.33 -0.06
CA GLY A 141 -5.20 11.74 -0.45
C GLY A 141 -3.84 12.31 -0.88
N LEU A 142 -2.76 11.97 -0.15
CA LEU A 142 -1.40 12.39 -0.52
C LEU A 142 -0.91 11.69 -1.80
N MET A 143 -1.25 10.40 -1.99
CA MET A 143 -0.89 9.64 -3.19
C MET A 143 -1.60 10.19 -4.43
N ILE A 144 -2.91 10.40 -4.34
CA ILE A 144 -3.70 10.97 -5.44
C ILE A 144 -3.23 12.39 -5.77
N ARG A 145 -2.90 13.21 -4.76
CA ARG A 145 -2.32 14.53 -4.98
C ARG A 145 -1.00 14.43 -5.77
N SER A 146 -0.11 13.50 -5.42
CA SER A 146 1.16 13.35 -6.17
C SER A 146 0.96 12.96 -7.63
N ILE A 147 -0.08 12.16 -7.94
CA ILE A 147 -0.47 11.83 -9.32
C ILE A 147 -0.93 13.09 -10.07
N LEU A 148 -1.80 13.89 -9.43
CA LEU A 148 -2.31 15.14 -10.02
C LEU A 148 -1.20 16.18 -10.23
N ASP A 149 -0.30 16.32 -9.25
CA ASP A 149 0.83 17.28 -9.31
C ASP A 149 1.86 16.88 -10.37
N ALA A 150 2.10 15.59 -10.56
CA ALA A 150 2.97 15.06 -11.62
C ALA A 150 2.39 15.23 -13.02
N LYS A 151 1.12 15.67 -13.15
CA LYS A 151 0.41 15.87 -14.43
C LYS A 151 0.43 14.62 -15.33
N ILE A 152 0.50 13.46 -14.72
CA ILE A 152 0.42 12.18 -15.44
C ILE A 152 -0.96 12.09 -16.07
N ARG A 153 -1.00 11.90 -17.38
CA ARG A 153 -2.25 11.67 -18.10
C ARG A 153 -2.45 10.17 -18.27
N ASP A 154 -3.29 9.62 -17.42
CA ASP A 154 -3.70 8.24 -17.50
C ASP A 154 -5.22 8.12 -17.23
N ARG A 155 -5.72 6.88 -17.27
CA ARG A 155 -7.13 6.60 -17.05
C ARG A 155 -7.64 7.07 -15.68
N LEU A 156 -6.79 7.09 -14.66
CA LEU A 156 -7.16 7.54 -13.32
C LEU A 156 -7.31 9.07 -13.29
N THR A 157 -6.33 9.80 -13.81
CA THR A 157 -6.38 11.27 -13.83
C THR A 157 -7.54 11.78 -14.66
N ASP A 158 -7.81 11.15 -15.80
CA ASP A 158 -9.00 11.48 -16.61
C ASP A 158 -10.28 11.28 -15.81
N MET A 159 -10.39 10.18 -15.05
CA MET A 159 -11.55 9.91 -14.19
C MET A 159 -11.69 10.93 -13.05
N LEU A 160 -10.57 11.31 -12.42
CA LEU A 160 -10.59 12.25 -11.29
C LEU A 160 -11.08 13.66 -11.67
N HIS A 161 -11.08 13.98 -12.96
CA HIS A 161 -11.62 15.26 -13.50
C HIS A 161 -13.09 15.15 -13.93
N TYR A 162 -13.80 14.06 -13.65
CA TYR A 162 -15.22 13.95 -14.00
C TYR A 162 -16.10 14.72 -13.00
N ASP A 163 -16.93 15.63 -13.50
CA ASP A 163 -17.91 16.40 -12.70
C ASP A 163 -18.99 15.52 -12.04
N ASN A 164 -19.11 14.26 -12.45
CA ASN A 164 -20.09 13.30 -11.97
C ASN A 164 -19.48 12.23 -11.05
N LEU A 165 -18.34 12.50 -10.43
CA LEU A 165 -17.68 11.58 -9.49
C LEU A 165 -18.31 11.69 -8.10
N VAL A 166 -18.52 10.52 -7.45
CA VAL A 166 -18.96 10.42 -6.05
C VAL A 166 -18.01 9.50 -5.30
N VAL A 167 -17.42 10.01 -4.24
CA VAL A 167 -16.58 9.19 -3.34
C VAL A 167 -17.49 8.33 -2.46
N VAL A 168 -17.20 7.04 -2.40
CA VAL A 168 -17.94 6.06 -1.59
C VAL A 168 -17.06 5.55 -0.47
N CYS A 169 -17.44 5.91 0.76
CA CYS A 169 -16.81 5.45 1.98
C CYS A 169 -17.41 4.10 2.39
N PRO A 170 -16.63 2.99 2.42
CA PRO A 170 -17.18 1.65 2.64
C PRO A 170 -17.64 1.41 4.09
N ASP A 171 -17.09 2.12 5.07
CA ASP A 171 -17.49 2.10 6.47
C ASP A 171 -16.90 3.31 7.24
N HIS A 172 -17.33 3.52 8.48
CA HIS A 172 -16.84 4.63 9.33
C HIS A 172 -15.32 4.61 9.59
N GLY A 173 -14.67 3.45 9.50
CA GLY A 173 -13.21 3.35 9.65
C GLY A 173 -12.44 4.02 8.50
N ALA A 174 -13.08 4.14 7.34
CA ALA A 174 -12.50 4.77 6.16
C ALA A 174 -12.83 6.26 6.01
N GLU A 175 -13.71 6.84 6.88
CA GLU A 175 -14.24 8.20 6.71
C GLU A 175 -13.16 9.26 6.50
N LYS A 176 -12.11 9.25 7.33
CA LYS A 176 -11.07 10.26 7.22
C LYS A 176 -10.39 10.20 5.86
N ARG A 177 -10.00 8.99 5.39
CA ARG A 177 -9.32 8.84 4.08
C ARG A 177 -10.22 9.21 2.91
N CYS A 178 -11.50 8.86 3.00
CA CYS A 178 -12.48 9.19 1.97
C CYS A 178 -12.77 10.69 1.92
N HIS A 179 -12.90 11.35 3.08
CA HIS A 179 -13.08 12.78 3.18
C HIS A 179 -11.88 13.55 2.59
N ASP A 180 -10.67 13.17 2.98
CA ASP A 180 -9.44 13.81 2.48
C ASP A 180 -9.35 13.73 0.94
N VAL A 181 -9.80 12.63 0.32
CA VAL A 181 -9.83 12.48 -1.13
C VAL A 181 -11.01 13.26 -1.75
N ALA A 182 -12.22 13.18 -1.18
CA ALA A 182 -13.39 13.89 -1.68
C ALA A 182 -13.14 15.41 -1.72
N GLU A 183 -12.55 15.97 -0.68
CA GLU A 183 -12.15 17.37 -0.61
C GLU A 183 -11.08 17.71 -1.68
N LEU A 184 -10.07 16.84 -1.85
CA LEU A 184 -8.99 17.03 -2.84
C LEU A 184 -9.51 17.14 -4.27
N ILE A 185 -10.49 16.30 -4.65
CA ILE A 185 -11.05 16.23 -6.02
C ILE A 185 -12.38 16.98 -6.16
N ASN A 186 -12.82 17.69 -5.12
CA ASN A 186 -14.07 18.44 -5.06
C ASN A 186 -15.30 17.59 -5.46
N ALA A 187 -15.40 16.38 -4.90
CA ALA A 187 -16.50 15.45 -5.15
C ALA A 187 -17.41 15.28 -3.94
N ASP A 188 -18.69 14.96 -4.19
CA ASP A 188 -19.61 14.52 -3.14
C ASP A 188 -19.12 13.23 -2.50
N MET A 189 -19.48 12.99 -1.22
CA MET A 189 -19.17 11.75 -0.51
C MET A 189 -20.42 11.11 0.06
N ILE A 190 -20.53 9.79 -0.06
CA ILE A 190 -21.53 8.98 0.63
C ILE A 190 -20.84 7.95 1.52
N THR A 191 -21.38 7.71 2.73
CA THR A 191 -20.84 6.74 3.68
C THR A 191 -21.77 5.54 3.81
N CYS A 192 -21.24 4.34 3.58
CA CYS A 192 -21.96 3.08 3.77
C CYS A 192 -22.04 2.71 5.25
N ILE A 193 -23.15 2.09 5.64
CA ILE A 193 -23.35 1.58 7.00
C ILE A 193 -22.98 0.09 7.00
N LYS A 194 -22.11 -0.32 7.94
CA LYS A 194 -21.70 -1.70 8.12
C LYS A 194 -22.31 -2.26 9.39
N GLU A 195 -23.21 -3.21 9.23
CA GLU A 195 -23.81 -3.95 10.35
C GLU A 195 -23.06 -5.26 10.57
N ARG A 196 -22.68 -5.51 11.82
CA ARG A 196 -22.02 -6.75 12.23
C ARG A 196 -22.92 -7.54 13.16
N ASP A 197 -22.91 -8.86 13.01
CA ASP A 197 -23.50 -9.78 13.97
C ASP A 197 -22.77 -9.64 15.33
N PRO A 198 -23.47 -9.21 16.38
CA PRO A 198 -22.85 -8.99 17.69
C PRO A 198 -22.33 -10.28 18.33
N THR A 199 -22.79 -11.45 17.87
CA THR A 199 -22.45 -12.74 18.47
C THR A 199 -21.16 -13.33 17.92
N ASN A 200 -20.83 -13.09 16.63
CA ASN A 200 -19.69 -13.71 15.95
C ASN A 200 -18.82 -12.69 15.18
N GLY A 201 -19.21 -11.40 15.18
CA GLY A 201 -18.47 -10.32 14.49
C GLY A 201 -18.54 -10.35 12.97
N ARG A 202 -19.29 -11.31 12.37
CA ARG A 202 -19.47 -11.38 10.92
C ARG A 202 -20.27 -10.20 10.41
N ILE A 203 -19.91 -9.74 9.22
CA ILE A 203 -20.66 -8.70 8.54
C ILE A 203 -21.99 -9.31 8.08
N ILE A 204 -23.10 -8.75 8.57
CA ILE A 204 -24.44 -9.13 8.16
C ILE A 204 -24.82 -8.37 6.90
N ARG A 205 -24.48 -7.07 6.84
CA ARG A 205 -24.97 -6.18 5.81
C ARG A 205 -24.01 -5.00 5.61
N HIS A 206 -23.91 -4.56 4.38
CA HIS A 206 -23.42 -3.23 3.99
C HIS A 206 -24.57 -2.50 3.34
N ASP A 207 -24.98 -1.38 3.88
CA ASP A 207 -26.02 -0.54 3.31
C ASP A 207 -25.39 0.69 2.67
N VAL A 208 -25.60 0.83 1.38
CA VAL A 208 -25.38 2.08 0.67
C VAL A 208 -26.62 2.95 0.89
N PRO A 209 -26.46 4.23 1.27
CA PRO A 209 -27.59 5.16 1.38
C PRO A 209 -28.43 5.19 0.10
N ASP A 210 -29.75 5.32 0.25
CA ASP A 210 -30.68 5.42 -0.88
C ASP A 210 -30.55 6.80 -1.54
N VAL A 211 -29.66 6.87 -2.55
CA VAL A 211 -29.34 8.08 -3.32
C VAL A 211 -29.37 7.77 -4.80
N ASP A 212 -29.81 8.72 -5.61
CA ASP A 212 -29.76 8.57 -7.06
C ASP A 212 -28.33 8.76 -7.57
N LEU A 213 -27.77 7.69 -8.15
CA LEU A 213 -26.45 7.67 -8.76
C LEU A 213 -26.52 7.58 -10.31
N THR A 214 -27.69 7.86 -10.90
CA THR A 214 -27.87 7.83 -12.35
C THR A 214 -26.88 8.75 -13.05
N GLY A 215 -26.09 8.18 -13.97
CA GLY A 215 -25.05 8.90 -14.71
C GLY A 215 -23.77 9.19 -13.91
N LYS A 216 -23.69 8.82 -12.63
CA LYS A 216 -22.50 9.06 -11.78
C LYS A 216 -21.49 7.92 -11.85
N THR A 217 -20.24 8.26 -11.62
CA THR A 217 -19.15 7.32 -11.37
C THR A 217 -18.92 7.22 -9.85
N ALA A 218 -19.08 6.02 -9.29
CA ALA A 218 -18.86 5.76 -7.89
C ALA A 218 -17.39 5.34 -7.64
N PHE A 219 -16.68 6.08 -6.79
CA PHE A 219 -15.28 5.84 -6.47
C PHE A 219 -15.14 5.36 -5.03
N ILE A 220 -15.04 4.05 -4.82
CA ILE A 220 -14.87 3.42 -3.52
C ILE A 220 -13.41 3.55 -3.10
N ILE A 221 -13.14 3.99 -1.86
CA ILE A 221 -11.78 4.19 -1.34
C ILE A 221 -11.60 3.44 -0.03
N ASP A 222 -10.58 2.59 0.02
CA ASP A 222 -10.18 1.90 1.27
C ASP A 222 -8.67 1.63 1.32
N ASP A 223 -8.18 1.11 2.47
CA ASP A 223 -6.78 0.72 2.65
C ASP A 223 -6.46 -0.64 2.02
N ILE A 224 -7.31 -1.66 2.25
CA ILE A 224 -7.00 -3.06 1.93
C ILE A 224 -8.18 -3.73 1.21
N CYS A 225 -7.90 -4.39 0.09
CA CYS A 225 -8.78 -5.41 -0.47
C CYS A 225 -8.14 -6.79 -0.31
N ASP A 226 -8.69 -7.61 0.59
CA ASP A 226 -8.30 -9.00 0.78
C ASP A 226 -9.23 -9.91 -0.05
N GLY A 227 -10.24 -10.54 0.56
CA GLY A 227 -11.22 -11.39 -0.16
C GLY A 227 -12.34 -10.64 -0.87
N GLY A 228 -12.40 -9.30 -0.76
CA GLY A 228 -13.28 -8.42 -1.53
C GLY A 228 -14.76 -8.39 -1.12
N ALA A 229 -15.21 -9.16 -0.13
CA ALA A 229 -16.62 -9.30 0.21
C ALA A 229 -17.35 -7.96 0.48
N THR A 230 -16.69 -7.01 1.15
CA THR A 230 -17.20 -5.66 1.39
C THR A 230 -17.51 -4.95 0.08
N PHE A 231 -16.53 -4.92 -0.82
CA PHE A 231 -16.61 -4.16 -2.08
C PHE A 231 -17.60 -4.80 -3.07
N ILE A 232 -17.71 -6.12 -3.09
CA ILE A 232 -18.70 -6.87 -3.87
C ILE A 232 -20.11 -6.44 -3.48
N GLY A 233 -20.43 -6.44 -2.18
CA GLY A 233 -21.74 -6.06 -1.69
C GLY A 233 -22.09 -4.58 -1.97
N ILE A 234 -21.12 -3.69 -1.82
CA ILE A 234 -21.28 -2.26 -2.10
C ILE A 234 -21.46 -2.03 -3.60
N ALA A 235 -20.60 -2.62 -4.46
CA ALA A 235 -20.68 -2.43 -5.90
C ALA A 235 -22.03 -2.85 -6.50
N GLN A 236 -22.57 -3.98 -6.05
CA GLN A 236 -23.89 -4.45 -6.49
C GLN A 236 -25.00 -3.47 -6.13
N GLN A 237 -24.93 -2.82 -4.97
CA GLN A 237 -25.91 -1.81 -4.56
C GLN A 237 -25.74 -0.50 -5.34
N LEU A 238 -24.49 -0.03 -5.53
CA LEU A 238 -24.20 1.16 -6.34
C LEU A 238 -24.74 1.03 -7.77
N LYS A 239 -24.55 -0.16 -8.40
CA LYS A 239 -25.11 -0.43 -9.73
C LYS A 239 -26.64 -0.40 -9.73
N LYS A 240 -27.32 -0.92 -8.69
CA LYS A 240 -28.78 -0.83 -8.56
C LYS A 240 -29.29 0.60 -8.38
N LEU A 241 -28.48 1.45 -7.74
CA LEU A 241 -28.77 2.89 -7.56
C LEU A 241 -28.44 3.74 -8.80
N GLY A 242 -28.04 3.10 -9.92
CA GLY A 242 -27.84 3.76 -11.21
C GLY A 242 -26.40 4.17 -11.53
N ALA A 243 -25.41 3.79 -10.70
CA ALA A 243 -24.03 4.14 -10.97
C ALA A 243 -23.55 3.57 -12.34
N THR A 244 -23.12 4.46 -13.23
CA THR A 244 -22.65 4.11 -14.57
C THR A 244 -21.35 3.30 -14.49
N LYS A 245 -20.43 3.73 -13.62
CA LYS A 245 -19.18 3.04 -13.33
C LYS A 245 -18.98 2.92 -11.83
N VAL A 246 -18.33 1.83 -11.42
CA VAL A 246 -17.84 1.62 -10.05
C VAL A 246 -16.35 1.38 -10.13
N VAL A 247 -15.58 2.25 -9.52
CA VAL A 247 -14.12 2.18 -9.44
C VAL A 247 -13.72 1.95 -8.00
N LEU A 248 -12.77 1.04 -7.79
CA LEU A 248 -12.24 0.72 -6.47
C LEU A 248 -10.79 1.22 -6.38
N TRP A 249 -10.50 2.07 -5.40
CA TRP A 249 -9.15 2.34 -4.93
C TRP A 249 -8.88 1.58 -3.65
N VAL A 250 -7.81 0.81 -3.64
CA VAL A 250 -7.25 0.24 -2.41
C VAL A 250 -5.74 0.41 -2.43
N THR A 251 -5.18 0.97 -1.37
CA THR A 251 -3.73 1.14 -1.28
C THR A 251 -3.03 -0.22 -1.30
N HIS A 252 -3.64 -1.25 -0.69
CA HIS A 252 -3.06 -2.59 -0.59
C HIS A 252 -3.96 -3.65 -1.23
N GLY A 253 -3.66 -4.00 -2.48
CA GLY A 253 -4.33 -5.08 -3.19
C GLY A 253 -3.76 -6.44 -2.80
N ILE A 254 -4.45 -7.18 -1.90
CA ILE A 254 -4.11 -8.56 -1.56
C ILE A 254 -4.79 -9.54 -2.53
N PHE A 255 -6.07 -9.30 -2.82
CA PHE A 255 -6.91 -10.04 -3.77
C PHE A 255 -6.86 -11.56 -3.59
N SER A 256 -6.93 -12.04 -2.34
CA SER A 256 -6.76 -13.46 -1.98
C SER A 256 -7.77 -14.41 -2.63
N LYS A 257 -8.90 -13.91 -3.14
CA LYS A 257 -9.91 -14.67 -3.89
C LYS A 257 -9.87 -14.42 -5.40
N GLY A 258 -8.81 -13.78 -5.88
CA GLY A 258 -8.69 -13.36 -7.28
C GLY A 258 -9.43 -12.05 -7.58
N ILE A 259 -9.12 -11.47 -8.74
CA ILE A 259 -9.65 -10.19 -9.20
C ILE A 259 -11.01 -10.37 -9.88
N ASP A 260 -11.22 -11.50 -10.55
CA ASP A 260 -12.46 -11.80 -11.28
C ASP A 260 -13.72 -11.76 -10.41
N VAL A 261 -13.62 -12.12 -9.12
CA VAL A 261 -14.76 -12.05 -8.20
C VAL A 261 -15.23 -10.61 -7.95
N LEU A 262 -14.32 -9.64 -8.05
CA LEU A 262 -14.61 -8.22 -7.92
C LEU A 262 -15.23 -7.67 -9.21
N THR A 263 -14.63 -7.95 -10.35
CA THR A 263 -15.10 -7.44 -11.65
C THR A 263 -16.45 -8.02 -12.05
N SER A 264 -16.68 -9.32 -11.81
CA SER A 264 -17.98 -9.97 -12.04
C SER A 264 -19.10 -9.44 -11.14
N SER A 265 -18.75 -8.74 -10.06
CA SER A 265 -19.72 -8.17 -9.11
C SER A 265 -20.12 -6.72 -9.43
N GLY A 266 -19.62 -6.14 -10.53
CA GLY A 266 -19.95 -4.80 -10.97
C GLY A 266 -18.88 -3.75 -10.70
N ILE A 267 -17.68 -4.13 -10.21
CA ILE A 267 -16.52 -3.23 -10.18
C ILE A 267 -15.92 -3.21 -11.59
N ASP A 268 -15.97 -2.03 -12.22
CA ASP A 268 -15.51 -1.86 -13.60
C ASP A 268 -14.00 -1.72 -13.70
N TRP A 269 -13.37 -1.19 -12.64
CA TRP A 269 -11.95 -0.91 -12.62
C TRP A 269 -11.40 -0.83 -11.19
N ILE A 270 -10.14 -1.24 -11.01
CA ILE A 270 -9.44 -1.27 -9.72
C ILE A 270 -8.13 -0.52 -9.84
N CYS A 271 -7.91 0.45 -8.96
CA CYS A 271 -6.64 1.12 -8.76
C CYS A 271 -5.99 0.62 -7.47
N THR A 272 -4.74 0.28 -7.54
CA THR A 272 -3.96 -0.10 -6.36
C THR A 272 -2.52 0.37 -6.49
N THR A 273 -1.72 0.22 -5.45
CA THR A 273 -0.32 0.63 -5.46
C THR A 273 0.63 -0.57 -5.59
N ASN A 274 1.91 -0.29 -5.79
CA ASN A 274 2.98 -1.30 -5.75
C ASN A 274 3.40 -1.69 -4.33
N SER A 275 2.57 -1.44 -3.31
CA SER A 275 2.85 -1.81 -1.92
C SER A 275 3.02 -3.32 -1.72
N ARG A 276 2.38 -4.11 -2.57
CA ARG A 276 2.46 -5.57 -2.64
C ARG A 276 2.51 -6.02 -4.10
N PRO A 277 3.05 -7.22 -4.38
CA PRO A 277 2.92 -7.82 -5.71
C PRO A 277 1.44 -8.06 -6.05
N VAL A 278 1.03 -7.65 -7.24
CA VAL A 278 -0.32 -7.87 -7.78
C VAL A 278 -0.19 -8.59 -9.11
N GLU A 279 -1.07 -9.57 -9.37
CA GLU A 279 -1.12 -10.23 -10.67
C GLU A 279 -1.56 -9.25 -11.75
N ASN A 280 -0.97 -9.38 -12.94
CA ASN A 280 -1.35 -8.57 -14.09
C ASN A 280 -2.78 -8.92 -14.52
N HIS A 281 -3.68 -7.96 -14.51
CA HIS A 281 -5.07 -8.13 -14.89
C HIS A 281 -5.59 -6.86 -15.59
N PRO A 282 -6.34 -6.97 -16.71
CA PRO A 282 -6.75 -5.81 -17.51
C PRO A 282 -7.66 -4.80 -16.78
N ALA A 283 -8.33 -5.23 -15.72
CA ALA A 283 -9.16 -4.35 -14.89
C ALA A 283 -8.38 -3.73 -13.71
N VAL A 284 -7.10 -4.04 -13.54
CA VAL A 284 -6.29 -3.53 -12.42
C VAL A 284 -5.21 -2.60 -12.95
N HIS A 285 -5.17 -1.42 -12.37
CA HIS A 285 -4.11 -0.44 -12.58
C HIS A 285 -3.25 -0.34 -11.34
N VAL A 286 -2.01 -0.78 -11.43
CA VAL A 286 -1.03 -0.68 -10.34
C VAL A 286 -0.22 0.59 -10.53
N ILE A 287 -0.31 1.50 -9.57
CA ILE A 287 0.38 2.77 -9.62
C ILE A 287 1.63 2.65 -8.73
N PRO A 288 2.83 2.77 -9.31
CA PRO A 288 4.07 2.69 -8.55
C PRO A 288 4.35 3.98 -7.81
N PHE A 289 4.66 3.86 -6.52
CA PHE A 289 5.07 4.97 -5.67
C PHE A 289 6.35 4.62 -4.91
N HIS A 290 7.05 5.67 -4.48
CA HIS A 290 8.02 5.61 -3.41
C HIS A 290 8.03 6.91 -2.60
N TYR A 291 8.61 6.89 -1.40
CA TYR A 291 8.77 8.07 -0.58
C TYR A 291 10.19 8.64 -0.71
N ASP A 292 10.27 9.91 -1.09
CA ASP A 292 11.50 10.67 -1.05
C ASP A 292 11.72 11.23 0.36
N PHE A 293 12.70 10.68 1.07
CA PHE A 293 13.02 11.08 2.43
C PHE A 293 13.77 12.42 2.53
N GLU A 294 14.33 12.94 1.44
CA GLU A 294 15.01 14.22 1.40
C GLU A 294 14.01 15.35 1.21
N ASP A 295 13.27 15.31 0.12
CA ASP A 295 12.24 16.27 -0.22
C ASP A 295 10.95 16.09 0.58
N GLN A 296 10.84 15.01 1.35
CA GLN A 296 9.69 14.65 2.16
C GLN A 296 8.38 14.63 1.37
N ARG A 297 8.41 14.05 0.18
CA ARG A 297 7.26 13.95 -0.72
C ARG A 297 7.08 12.53 -1.26
N ILE A 298 5.87 12.26 -1.76
CA ILE A 298 5.56 11.04 -2.51
C ILE A 298 5.96 11.27 -3.97
N ILE A 299 6.65 10.32 -4.54
CA ILE A 299 6.95 10.27 -5.98
C ILE A 299 6.06 9.19 -6.61
N CYS A 300 5.39 9.55 -7.69
CA CYS A 300 4.67 8.62 -8.55
C CYS A 300 5.55 8.27 -9.75
N ASP A 301 5.94 7.00 -9.88
CA ASP A 301 6.88 6.54 -10.91
C ASP A 301 6.19 6.16 -12.24
N ALA A 302 4.93 6.52 -12.44
CA ALA A 302 4.14 6.13 -13.60
C ALA A 302 4.71 6.58 -14.96
N GLU A 303 5.62 7.56 -14.98
CA GLU A 303 6.31 7.99 -16.21
C GLU A 303 7.22 6.90 -16.80
N ASN A 304 7.76 6.00 -15.97
CA ASN A 304 8.70 4.97 -16.42
C ASN A 304 8.00 3.73 -16.99
N ASP A 305 6.77 3.42 -16.54
CA ASP A 305 6.03 2.22 -16.99
C ASP A 305 5.30 2.43 -18.33
N LEU A 306 5.05 3.67 -18.75
CA LEU A 306 4.43 3.97 -20.06
C LEU A 306 5.39 3.77 -21.24
N ILE A 307 6.70 3.81 -21.01
CA ILE A 307 7.72 3.65 -22.06
C ILE A 307 7.99 2.16 -22.35
N GLU A 308 7.87 1.28 -21.36
CA GLU A 308 8.11 -0.17 -21.54
C GLU A 308 6.92 -0.93 -22.16
N ASN A 309 5.70 -0.40 -22.09
CA ASN A 309 4.49 -1.03 -22.65
C ASN A 309 4.12 -0.49 -24.04
N ALA A 310 4.88 0.45 -24.59
CA ALA A 310 4.70 1.00 -25.94
C ALA A 310 5.70 0.46 -26.97
N ALA A 311 6.54 -0.50 -26.61
CA ALA A 311 7.49 -1.25 -27.47
C ALA A 311 7.09 -2.75 -27.49
#